data_382faa92a7a52b36030c9946a39c09f4
#
_entry.id   382faa92a7a52b36030c9946a39c09f4
#
_cell.length_a   1.000
_cell.length_b   1.000
_cell.length_c   1.000
_cell.angle_alpha   90.00
_cell.angle_beta   90.00
_cell.angle_gamma   90.00
#
_symmetry.space_group_name_H-M   'P 1'
#
loop_
_entity.id
_entity.type
_entity.pdbx_description
1 polymer ?
#
loop_
_entity_poly.entity_id
_entity_poly.type
_entity_poly.pdbx_seq_one_letter_code
_entity_poly.pdbx_strand_id
1 'polypeptide(L)'
;WLASFLPGYTMTYSSAVAYLFRLQKHGIKLGLATMTALTVRLGMPQTKYRTLHIAGTNGKGSTAAMAAALLQAAGYRVGLYTSPHLVEFRERIRVNGEMIPESRVAQLTEQLQALCQPDLSPTFFEYTTAMALQHFADSGVDVAVLEVGLGGRFDATNVVTPMACAVTTIALDHQEYLGTTCPSIAFEKAGII
;
A
#
# COMPACT_ATOMS: atom_id res chain seq x y z
N TRP A 1 -24.56 2.93 -12.04
CA TRP A 1 -24.15 1.52 -12.09
C TRP A 1 -24.05 0.93 -13.52
N LEU A 2 -24.59 1.59 -14.55
CA LEU A 2 -24.57 1.14 -15.95
C LEU A 2 -23.53 1.87 -16.84
N ALA A 3 -22.82 2.87 -16.32
CA ALA A 3 -21.92 3.69 -17.13
C ALA A 3 -20.56 3.02 -17.44
N SER A 4 -20.16 1.98 -16.71
CA SER A 4 -18.85 1.33 -16.86
C SER A 4 -18.77 0.26 -17.96
N PHE A 5 -19.84 0.04 -18.73
CA PHE A 5 -19.88 -0.93 -19.84
C PHE A 5 -20.08 -0.30 -21.21
N LEU A 6 -19.99 1.02 -21.33
CA LEU A 6 -20.03 1.65 -22.66
C LEU A 6 -18.63 1.56 -23.30
N PRO A 7 -18.48 1.01 -24.50
CA PRO A 7 -17.20 1.01 -25.21
C PRO A 7 -16.78 2.46 -25.49
N GLY A 8 -15.67 2.88 -24.87
CA GLY A 8 -15.12 4.24 -25.02
C GLY A 8 -15.06 5.09 -23.74
N TYR A 9 -15.58 4.63 -22.60
CA TYR A 9 -15.44 5.36 -21.34
C TYR A 9 -14.14 4.98 -20.65
N THR A 10 -13.17 5.87 -20.68
CA THR A 10 -11.91 5.74 -19.92
C THR A 10 -12.08 6.45 -18.57
N MET A 11 -11.81 5.76 -17.47
CA MET A 11 -11.87 6.35 -16.14
C MET A 11 -10.93 7.57 -16.05
N THR A 12 -11.44 8.68 -15.53
CA THR A 12 -10.60 9.85 -15.24
C THR A 12 -9.95 9.71 -13.87
N TYR A 13 -8.84 10.44 -13.63
CA TYR A 13 -8.20 10.51 -12.31
C TYR A 13 -9.19 10.92 -11.22
N SER A 14 -9.99 11.97 -11.45
CA SER A 14 -10.98 12.45 -10.49
C SER A 14 -12.02 11.38 -10.15
N SER A 15 -12.51 10.61 -11.14
CA SER A 15 -13.47 9.54 -10.90
C SER A 15 -12.84 8.34 -10.18
N ALA A 16 -11.57 8.04 -10.47
CA ALA A 16 -10.80 7.02 -9.76
C ALA A 16 -10.63 7.37 -8.28
N VAL A 17 -10.18 8.59 -7.99
CA VAL A 17 -9.99 9.07 -6.61
C VAL A 17 -11.33 9.11 -5.86
N ALA A 18 -12.39 9.59 -6.49
CA ALA A 18 -13.73 9.57 -5.90
C ALA A 18 -14.23 8.14 -5.60
N TYR A 19 -13.90 7.18 -6.47
CA TYR A 19 -14.19 5.77 -6.21
C TYR A 19 -13.39 5.25 -5.00
N LEU A 20 -12.08 5.50 -4.95
CA LEU A 20 -11.22 5.07 -3.87
C LEU A 20 -11.70 5.61 -2.51
N PHE A 21 -12.03 6.89 -2.42
CA PHE A 21 -12.53 7.47 -1.17
C PHE A 21 -13.87 6.89 -0.72
N ARG A 22 -14.73 6.44 -1.65
CA ARG A 22 -15.94 5.71 -1.26
C ARG A 22 -15.65 4.40 -0.52
N LEU A 23 -14.49 3.76 -0.79
CA LEU A 23 -14.09 2.54 -0.08
C LEU A 23 -13.74 2.78 1.40
N GLN A 24 -13.47 4.02 1.81
CA GLN A 24 -13.19 4.35 3.22
C GLN A 24 -14.34 3.99 4.16
N LYS A 25 -15.59 3.97 3.65
CA LYS A 25 -16.76 3.53 4.44
C LYS A 25 -16.65 2.08 4.96
N HIS A 26 -15.79 1.26 4.38
CA HIS A 26 -15.57 -0.11 4.84
C HIS A 26 -14.69 -0.20 6.10
N GLY A 27 -14.18 0.94 6.60
CA GLY A 27 -13.39 1.03 7.83
C GLY A 27 -12.06 0.29 7.76
N ILE A 28 -11.55 -0.07 8.93
CA ILE A 28 -10.33 -0.86 9.10
C ILE A 28 -10.71 -2.34 9.18
N LYS A 29 -10.08 -3.15 8.33
CA LYS A 29 -10.23 -4.61 8.35
C LYS A 29 -8.86 -5.22 8.61
N LEU A 30 -8.72 -5.93 9.72
CA LEU A 30 -7.50 -6.66 10.03
C LEU A 30 -7.53 -8.06 9.40
N GLY A 31 -6.45 -8.44 8.76
CA GLY A 31 -6.30 -9.75 8.13
C GLY A 31 -5.77 -9.66 6.70
N LEU A 32 -5.15 -10.73 6.24
CA LEU A 32 -4.45 -10.75 4.95
C LEU A 32 -5.23 -11.45 3.83
N ALA A 33 -6.38 -12.07 4.13
CA ALA A 33 -7.11 -12.88 3.16
C ALA A 33 -7.48 -12.11 1.87
N THR A 34 -8.01 -10.89 2.02
CA THR A 34 -8.38 -10.04 0.88
C THR A 34 -7.14 -9.66 0.06
N MET A 35 -6.06 -9.23 0.73
CA MET A 35 -4.81 -8.85 0.04
C MET A 35 -4.14 -10.02 -0.63
N THR A 36 -4.11 -11.19 0.02
CA THR A 36 -3.57 -12.42 -0.59
C THR A 36 -4.34 -12.79 -1.85
N ALA A 37 -5.67 -12.81 -1.80
CA ALA A 37 -6.49 -13.08 -2.97
C ALA A 37 -6.27 -12.05 -4.09
N LEU A 38 -6.18 -10.77 -3.74
CA LEU A 38 -5.99 -9.69 -4.70
C LEU A 38 -4.61 -9.74 -5.36
N THR A 39 -3.54 -9.99 -4.59
CA THR A 39 -2.19 -10.14 -5.14
C THR A 39 -2.05 -11.37 -6.03
N VAL A 40 -2.73 -12.49 -5.70
CA VAL A 40 -2.79 -13.66 -6.58
C VAL A 40 -3.46 -13.32 -7.91
N ARG A 41 -4.59 -12.61 -7.90
CA ARG A 41 -5.30 -12.17 -9.13
C ARG A 41 -4.47 -11.19 -9.97
N LEU A 42 -3.58 -10.42 -9.34
CA LEU A 42 -2.63 -9.52 -10.01
C LEU A 42 -1.37 -10.25 -10.53
N GLY A 43 -1.21 -11.54 -10.28
CA GLY A 43 -0.02 -12.30 -10.67
C GLY A 43 1.18 -12.06 -9.75
N MET A 44 0.93 -11.87 -8.46
CA MET A 44 1.94 -11.76 -7.39
C MET A 44 2.97 -10.63 -7.63
N PRO A 45 2.53 -9.38 -7.87
CA PRO A 45 3.44 -8.28 -8.23
C PRO A 45 4.54 -8.04 -7.19
N GLN A 46 4.24 -8.26 -5.90
CA GLN A 46 5.17 -8.07 -4.80
C GLN A 46 6.39 -9.02 -4.81
N THR A 47 6.38 -10.06 -5.63
CA THR A 47 7.51 -10.99 -5.76
C THR A 47 8.52 -10.58 -6.84
N LYS A 48 8.23 -9.53 -7.60
CA LYS A 48 9.05 -9.09 -8.73
C LYS A 48 10.20 -8.17 -8.35
N TYR A 49 10.28 -7.73 -7.10
CA TYR A 49 11.30 -6.82 -6.58
C TYR A 49 11.56 -7.12 -5.10
N ARG A 50 12.66 -6.58 -4.57
CA ARG A 50 12.97 -6.67 -3.14
C ARG A 50 12.15 -5.65 -2.36
N THR A 51 11.92 -5.93 -1.06
CA THR A 51 11.18 -4.99 -0.20
C THR A 51 11.92 -4.69 1.09
N LEU A 52 11.84 -3.41 1.53
CA LEU A 52 12.09 -3.00 2.90
C LEU A 52 10.73 -2.68 3.54
N HIS A 53 10.47 -3.23 4.72
CA HIS A 53 9.19 -3.09 5.38
C HIS A 53 9.35 -2.35 6.71
N ILE A 54 8.60 -1.26 6.90
CA ILE A 54 8.82 -0.34 8.02
C ILE A 54 7.54 -0.19 8.84
N ALA A 55 7.59 -0.66 10.08
CA ALA A 55 6.54 -0.51 11.09
C ALA A 55 6.97 0.45 12.20
N GLY A 56 6.06 0.74 13.12
CA GLY A 56 6.30 1.59 14.29
C GLY A 56 5.10 2.46 14.64
N THR A 57 5.17 3.17 15.74
CA THR A 57 4.14 4.15 16.10
C THR A 57 4.43 5.48 15.40
N ASN A 58 5.58 6.08 15.64
CA ASN A 58 5.99 7.35 15.04
C ASN A 58 7.25 7.18 14.20
N GLY A 59 7.43 8.06 13.19
CA GLY A 59 8.64 8.11 12.38
C GLY A 59 8.71 7.10 11.23
N LYS A 60 7.69 6.29 10.98
CA LYS A 60 7.62 5.33 9.86
C LYS A 60 7.88 6.01 8.52
N GLY A 61 7.07 7.01 8.16
CA GLY A 61 7.16 7.72 6.90
C GLY A 61 8.51 8.43 6.71
N SER A 62 9.05 9.06 7.77
CA SER A 62 10.38 9.68 7.73
C SER A 62 11.48 8.66 7.48
N THR A 63 11.43 7.51 8.18
CA THR A 63 12.38 6.41 7.99
C THR A 63 12.27 5.83 6.58
N ALA A 64 11.04 5.64 6.09
CA ALA A 64 10.80 5.17 4.73
C ALA A 64 11.35 6.13 3.67
N ALA A 65 11.12 7.43 3.83
CA ALA A 65 11.62 8.44 2.90
C ALA A 65 13.16 8.51 2.91
N MET A 66 13.79 8.45 4.08
CA MET A 66 15.26 8.42 4.19
C MET A 66 15.86 7.16 3.57
N ALA A 67 15.26 5.99 3.85
CA ALA A 67 15.70 4.73 3.24
C ALA A 67 15.58 4.75 1.72
N ALA A 68 14.46 5.27 1.19
CA ALA A 68 14.27 5.43 -0.25
C ALA A 68 15.31 6.37 -0.88
N ALA A 69 15.60 7.51 -0.23
CA ALA A 69 16.62 8.47 -0.71
C ALA A 69 18.02 7.85 -0.74
N LEU A 70 18.40 7.09 0.29
CA LEU A 70 19.70 6.40 0.35
C LEU A 70 19.84 5.34 -0.74
N LEU A 71 18.79 4.55 -0.97
CA LEU A 71 18.78 3.54 -2.04
C LEU A 71 18.85 4.18 -3.43
N GLN A 72 18.15 5.30 -3.65
CA GLN A 72 18.25 6.06 -4.89
C GLN A 72 19.66 6.61 -5.12
N ALA A 73 20.29 7.17 -4.06
CA ALA A 73 21.66 7.66 -4.13
C ALA A 73 22.67 6.53 -4.42
N ALA A 74 22.34 5.29 -4.02
CA ALA A 74 23.11 4.09 -4.34
C ALA A 74 22.83 3.54 -5.78
N GLY A 75 21.99 4.22 -6.56
CA GLY A 75 21.73 3.89 -7.97
C GLY A 75 20.57 2.92 -8.20
N TYR A 76 19.82 2.53 -7.17
CA TYR A 76 18.63 1.66 -7.34
C TYR A 76 17.42 2.44 -7.83
N ARG A 77 16.58 1.76 -8.60
CA ARG A 77 15.23 2.25 -8.92
C ARG A 77 14.30 1.89 -7.77
N VAL A 78 13.80 2.89 -7.06
CA VAL A 78 13.13 2.71 -5.77
C VAL A 78 11.65 3.06 -5.85
N GLY A 79 10.78 2.11 -5.42
CA GLY A 79 9.39 2.37 -5.09
C GLY A 79 9.27 2.82 -3.63
N LEU A 80 8.42 3.80 -3.35
CA LEU A 80 8.10 4.25 -2.00
C LEU A 80 6.58 4.28 -1.81
N TYR A 81 6.10 3.53 -0.81
CA TYR A 81 4.70 3.54 -0.40
C TYR A 81 4.58 4.08 1.02
N THR A 82 3.83 5.17 1.20
CA THR A 82 3.63 5.86 2.48
C THR A 82 2.17 6.21 2.74
N SER A 83 1.79 6.42 4.01
CA SER A 83 0.44 6.83 4.40
C SER A 83 0.43 7.58 5.74
N PRO A 84 -0.53 8.52 5.92
CA PRO A 84 -1.44 9.06 4.92
C PRO A 84 -0.73 10.03 3.95
N HIS A 85 -1.40 10.50 2.90
CA HIS A 85 -0.96 11.65 2.11
C HIS A 85 -1.32 12.97 2.84
N LEU A 86 -0.62 14.03 2.50
CA LEU A 86 -0.84 15.35 3.10
C LEU A 86 -1.80 16.20 2.27
N VAL A 87 -1.62 16.24 0.96
CA VAL A 87 -2.38 17.08 0.04
C VAL A 87 -3.04 16.24 -1.05
N GLU A 88 -2.29 15.36 -1.70
CA GLU A 88 -2.70 14.66 -2.90
C GLU A 88 -2.54 13.13 -2.76
N PHE A 89 -3.55 12.39 -3.23
CA PHE A 89 -3.58 10.91 -3.17
C PHE A 89 -2.29 10.28 -3.71
N ARG A 90 -1.74 10.81 -4.81
CA ARG A 90 -0.56 10.27 -5.50
C ARG A 90 0.73 10.31 -4.67
N GLU A 91 0.78 11.12 -3.61
CA GLU A 91 1.91 11.17 -2.67
C GLU A 91 2.21 9.81 -2.05
N ARG A 92 1.18 8.95 -1.93
CA ARG A 92 1.29 7.61 -1.33
C ARG A 92 2.18 6.67 -2.13
N ILE A 93 2.30 6.88 -3.44
CA ILE A 93 2.95 5.95 -4.36
C ILE A 93 3.95 6.72 -5.22
N ARG A 94 5.23 6.49 -5.01
CA ARG A 94 6.30 7.18 -5.73
C ARG A 94 7.30 6.18 -6.29
N VAL A 95 7.85 6.50 -7.45
CA VAL A 95 9.00 5.78 -8.03
C VAL A 95 10.10 6.80 -8.30
N ASN A 96 11.27 6.60 -7.71
CA ASN A 96 12.40 7.55 -7.77
C ASN A 96 12.00 8.99 -7.41
N GLY A 97 11.16 9.16 -6.38
CA GLY A 97 10.66 10.45 -5.92
C GLY A 97 9.45 11.00 -6.71
N GLU A 98 9.23 10.54 -7.92
CA GLU A 98 8.11 10.96 -8.75
C GLU A 98 6.81 10.26 -8.35
N MET A 99 5.75 11.04 -8.16
CA MET A 99 4.42 10.52 -7.84
C MET A 99 3.86 9.68 -9.00
N ILE A 100 3.10 8.64 -8.68
CA ILE A 100 2.37 7.86 -9.69
C ILE A 100 1.56 8.77 -10.62
N PRO A 101 1.64 8.60 -11.97
CA PRO A 101 0.87 9.42 -12.91
C PRO A 101 -0.64 9.29 -12.71
N GLU A 102 -1.39 10.36 -12.91
CA GLU A 102 -2.86 10.37 -12.81
C GLU A 102 -3.51 9.32 -13.71
N SER A 103 -3.04 9.21 -14.95
CA SER A 103 -3.51 8.20 -15.90
C SER A 103 -3.28 6.78 -15.39
N ARG A 104 -2.18 6.57 -14.65
CA ARG A 104 -1.87 5.26 -14.09
C ARG A 104 -2.76 4.92 -12.90
N VAL A 105 -3.10 5.90 -12.06
CA VAL A 105 -4.10 5.72 -10.99
C VAL A 105 -5.44 5.30 -11.58
N ALA A 106 -5.90 5.99 -12.61
CA ALA A 106 -7.15 5.67 -13.29
C ALA A 106 -7.13 4.25 -13.88
N GLN A 107 -6.09 3.90 -14.63
CA GLN A 107 -5.92 2.58 -15.26
C GLN A 107 -5.89 1.44 -14.21
N LEU A 108 -5.11 1.60 -13.14
CA LEU A 108 -5.02 0.60 -12.08
C LEU A 108 -6.33 0.49 -11.29
N THR A 109 -7.06 1.60 -11.15
CA THR A 109 -8.40 1.54 -10.52
C THR A 109 -9.35 0.70 -11.36
N GLU A 110 -9.40 0.87 -12.67
CA GLU A 110 -10.23 0.03 -13.55
C GLU A 110 -9.81 -1.44 -13.50
N GLN A 111 -8.51 -1.72 -13.60
CA GLN A 111 -7.97 -3.08 -13.52
C GLN A 111 -8.36 -3.78 -12.20
N LEU A 112 -8.16 -3.11 -11.07
CA LEU A 112 -8.49 -3.65 -9.76
C LEU A 112 -10.01 -3.83 -9.57
N GLN A 113 -10.84 -2.91 -10.09
CA GLN A 113 -12.30 -3.09 -10.09
C GLN A 113 -12.71 -4.36 -10.79
N ALA A 114 -12.14 -4.65 -11.95
CA ALA A 114 -12.45 -5.86 -12.71
C ALA A 114 -12.04 -7.13 -11.95
N LEU A 115 -10.90 -7.08 -11.23
CA LEU A 115 -10.39 -8.19 -10.43
C LEU A 115 -11.15 -8.41 -9.12
N CYS A 116 -11.83 -7.40 -8.59
CA CYS A 116 -12.54 -7.49 -7.31
C CYS A 116 -13.93 -8.10 -7.41
N GLN A 117 -14.50 -8.29 -8.59
CA GLN A 117 -15.90 -8.76 -8.76
C GLN A 117 -15.99 -10.28 -8.81
N PRO A 118 -17.12 -10.84 -8.31
CA PRO A 118 -18.12 -10.26 -7.40
C PRO A 118 -17.81 -10.51 -5.91
N ASP A 119 -16.79 -11.29 -5.61
CA ASP A 119 -16.54 -11.98 -4.33
C ASP A 119 -15.48 -11.31 -3.44
N LEU A 120 -14.83 -10.27 -3.93
CA LEU A 120 -13.75 -9.59 -3.23
C LEU A 120 -14.08 -8.11 -3.00
N SER A 121 -14.10 -7.70 -1.72
CA SER A 121 -14.43 -6.32 -1.32
C SER A 121 -13.29 -5.72 -0.50
N PRO A 122 -12.22 -5.23 -1.15
CA PRO A 122 -11.10 -4.62 -0.45
C PRO A 122 -11.50 -3.28 0.18
N THR A 123 -10.86 -2.97 1.30
CA THR A 123 -10.90 -1.64 1.91
C THR A 123 -10.11 -0.65 1.06
N PHE A 124 -10.24 0.64 1.36
CA PHE A 124 -9.43 1.69 0.75
C PHE A 124 -7.92 1.38 0.84
N PHE A 125 -7.45 0.97 2.03
CA PHE A 125 -6.03 0.72 2.24
C PHE A 125 -5.54 -0.53 1.50
N GLU A 126 -6.30 -1.62 1.53
CA GLU A 126 -5.99 -2.82 0.74
C GLU A 126 -5.93 -2.52 -0.76
N TYR A 127 -6.89 -1.74 -1.26
CA TYR A 127 -6.94 -1.35 -2.67
C TYR A 127 -5.74 -0.51 -3.08
N THR A 128 -5.39 0.52 -2.26
CA THR A 128 -4.25 1.40 -2.55
C THR A 128 -2.91 0.69 -2.40
N THR A 129 -2.81 -0.27 -1.47
CA THR A 129 -1.63 -1.13 -1.32
C THR A 129 -1.45 -2.00 -2.56
N ALA A 130 -2.50 -2.67 -3.05
CA ALA A 130 -2.44 -3.48 -4.27
C ALA A 130 -2.05 -2.64 -5.49
N MET A 131 -2.60 -1.42 -5.60
CA MET A 131 -2.23 -0.45 -6.64
C MET A 131 -0.74 -0.12 -6.59
N ALA A 132 -0.18 0.14 -5.40
CA ALA A 132 1.24 0.44 -5.23
C ALA A 132 2.11 -0.75 -5.65
N LEU A 133 1.78 -1.95 -5.17
CA LEU A 133 2.53 -3.17 -5.50
C LEU A 133 2.56 -3.43 -7.02
N GLN A 134 1.42 -3.26 -7.70
CA GLN A 134 1.33 -3.43 -9.15
C GLN A 134 2.10 -2.33 -9.89
N HIS A 135 1.99 -1.07 -9.45
CA HIS A 135 2.72 0.04 -10.06
C HIS A 135 4.24 -0.16 -9.97
N PHE A 136 4.74 -0.61 -8.84
CA PHE A 136 6.17 -0.89 -8.66
C PHE A 136 6.65 -2.01 -9.57
N ALA A 137 5.89 -3.10 -9.69
CA ALA A 137 6.22 -4.19 -10.61
C ALA A 137 6.30 -3.73 -12.06
N ASP A 138 5.29 -2.95 -12.52
CA ASP A 138 5.21 -2.45 -13.88
C ASP A 138 6.27 -1.39 -14.18
N SER A 139 6.72 -0.67 -13.14
CA SER A 139 7.79 0.32 -13.24
C SER A 139 9.19 -0.30 -13.19
N GLY A 140 9.31 -1.62 -12.94
CA GLY A 140 10.60 -2.30 -12.85
C GLY A 140 11.48 -1.77 -11.73
N VAL A 141 10.90 -1.56 -10.52
CA VAL A 141 11.71 -1.12 -9.36
C VAL A 141 12.63 -2.27 -8.89
N ASP A 142 13.80 -1.91 -8.41
CA ASP A 142 14.74 -2.86 -7.80
C ASP A 142 14.36 -3.17 -6.36
N VAL A 143 13.94 -2.12 -5.63
CA VAL A 143 13.57 -2.18 -4.22
C VAL A 143 12.33 -1.32 -3.97
N ALA A 144 11.34 -1.85 -3.27
CA ALA A 144 10.22 -1.07 -2.74
C ALA A 144 10.38 -0.88 -1.22
N VAL A 145 10.25 0.35 -0.76
CA VAL A 145 10.17 0.71 0.65
C VAL A 145 8.71 0.88 1.01
N LEU A 146 8.20 0.04 1.91
CA LEU A 146 6.79 -0.02 2.28
C LEU A 146 6.59 0.41 3.72
N GLU A 147 5.82 1.45 3.93
CA GLU A 147 5.33 1.87 5.24
C GLU A 147 4.07 1.10 5.61
N VAL A 148 4.07 0.48 6.80
CA VAL A 148 2.89 -0.14 7.40
C VAL A 148 1.83 0.92 7.73
N GLY A 149 0.59 0.66 7.37
CA GLY A 149 -0.53 1.55 7.71
C GLY A 149 -0.92 1.45 9.18
N LEU A 150 -1.22 0.23 9.65
CA LEU A 150 -1.67 -0.01 11.02
C LEU A 150 -1.13 -1.35 11.55
N GLY A 151 -0.54 -1.31 12.74
CA GLY A 151 -0.01 -2.51 13.38
C GLY A 151 1.22 -3.04 12.65
N GLY A 152 1.08 -4.17 12.00
CA GLY A 152 2.11 -4.84 11.20
C GLY A 152 1.64 -6.22 10.74
N ARG A 153 1.43 -7.14 11.68
CA ARG A 153 1.07 -8.55 11.43
C ARG A 153 -0.09 -8.74 10.44
N PHE A 154 -1.14 -7.95 10.56
CA PHE A 154 -2.35 -8.03 9.74
C PHE A 154 -2.55 -6.81 8.84
N ASP A 155 -1.50 -6.00 8.68
CA ASP A 155 -1.53 -4.87 7.76
C ASP A 155 -1.51 -5.34 6.30
N ALA A 156 -2.23 -4.64 5.43
CA ALA A 156 -2.32 -4.99 4.01
C ALA A 156 -0.96 -5.06 3.31
N THR A 157 0.05 -4.33 3.81
CA THR A 157 1.41 -4.39 3.27
C THR A 157 2.15 -5.69 3.61
N ASN A 158 1.69 -6.46 4.61
CA ASN A 158 2.38 -7.67 5.09
C ASN A 158 2.12 -8.93 4.22
N VAL A 159 1.83 -8.73 2.95
CA VAL A 159 1.79 -9.80 1.92
C VAL A 159 3.13 -9.95 1.20
N VAL A 160 4.15 -9.23 1.63
CA VAL A 160 5.51 -9.29 1.11
C VAL A 160 6.39 -10.20 1.96
N THR A 161 7.51 -10.66 1.39
CA THR A 161 8.62 -11.27 2.13
C THR A 161 9.79 -10.29 2.05
N PRO A 162 9.97 -9.44 3.08
CA PRO A 162 10.94 -8.36 2.99
C PRO A 162 12.37 -8.87 3.14
N MET A 163 13.31 -8.22 2.42
CA MET A 163 14.74 -8.47 2.60
C MET A 163 15.27 -7.92 3.94
N ALA A 164 14.62 -6.88 4.46
CA ALA A 164 14.87 -6.31 5.78
C ALA A 164 13.63 -5.59 6.30
N CYS A 165 13.48 -5.58 7.63
CA CYS A 165 12.43 -4.89 8.36
C CYS A 165 13.03 -3.85 9.29
N ALA A 166 12.28 -2.78 9.54
CA ALA A 166 12.58 -1.82 10.60
C ALA A 166 11.33 -1.57 11.44
N VAL A 167 11.47 -1.61 12.74
CA VAL A 167 10.46 -1.14 13.68
C VAL A 167 11.00 0.11 14.35
N THR A 168 10.33 1.23 14.13
CA THR A 168 10.75 2.53 14.67
C THR A 168 10.41 2.62 16.17
N THR A 169 9.74 3.64 16.63
CA THR A 169 9.36 3.74 18.05
C THR A 169 8.09 2.94 18.34
N ILE A 170 7.96 2.44 19.56
CA ILE A 170 6.75 1.83 20.10
C ILE A 170 6.18 2.76 21.17
N ALA A 171 4.94 3.15 21.02
CA ALA A 171 4.18 3.94 21.98
C ALA A 171 2.70 3.50 21.97
N LEU A 172 1.94 3.95 22.94
CA LEU A 172 0.49 3.69 23.00
C LEU A 172 -0.21 4.45 21.85
N ASP A 173 -0.80 3.69 20.95
CA ASP A 173 -1.54 4.18 19.79
C ASP A 173 -2.48 3.09 19.27
N HIS A 174 -3.59 3.47 18.66
CA HIS A 174 -4.57 2.54 18.11
C HIS A 174 -4.94 1.38 19.04
N GLN A 175 -5.14 1.69 20.34
CA GLN A 175 -5.31 0.70 21.40
C GLN A 175 -6.53 -0.22 21.18
N GLU A 176 -7.53 0.24 20.47
CA GLU A 176 -8.72 -0.53 20.08
C GLU A 176 -8.41 -1.73 19.16
N TYR A 177 -7.29 -1.64 18.39
CA TYR A 177 -6.86 -2.68 17.45
C TYR A 177 -5.63 -3.45 17.91
N LEU A 178 -4.69 -2.77 18.59
CA LEU A 178 -3.36 -3.32 18.87
C LEU A 178 -3.17 -3.72 20.34
N GLY A 179 -4.16 -3.43 21.19
CA GLY A 179 -4.08 -3.65 22.63
C GLY A 179 -3.61 -2.43 23.40
N THR A 180 -3.75 -2.50 24.72
CA THR A 180 -3.62 -1.35 25.63
C THR A 180 -2.23 -1.21 26.27
N THR A 181 -1.26 -2.02 25.85
CA THR A 181 0.11 -2.02 26.42
C THR A 181 1.16 -1.93 25.32
N CYS A 182 2.32 -1.33 25.63
CA CYS A 182 3.45 -1.30 24.70
C CYS A 182 3.90 -2.70 24.23
N PRO A 183 3.97 -3.73 25.10
CA PRO A 183 4.28 -5.09 24.65
C PRO A 183 3.29 -5.66 23.63
N SER A 184 1.98 -5.46 23.81
CA SER A 184 0.99 -5.92 22.84
C SER A 184 1.12 -5.20 21.51
N ILE A 185 1.31 -3.89 21.53
CA ILE A 185 1.53 -3.08 20.33
C ILE A 185 2.84 -3.48 19.62
N ALA A 186 3.90 -3.73 20.39
CA ALA A 186 5.18 -4.21 19.85
C ALA A 186 5.03 -5.58 19.15
N PHE A 187 4.27 -6.50 19.76
CA PHE A 187 3.99 -7.82 19.18
C PHE A 187 3.29 -7.73 17.82
N GLU A 188 2.28 -6.86 17.71
CA GLU A 188 1.58 -6.66 16.43
C GLU A 188 2.49 -5.99 15.38
N LYS A 189 3.32 -5.02 15.77
CA LYS A 189 4.25 -4.36 14.86
C LYS A 189 5.38 -5.28 14.42
N ALA A 190 5.92 -6.10 15.32
CA ALA A 190 6.95 -7.08 15.00
C ALA A 190 6.47 -8.22 14.09
N GLY A 191 5.17 -8.32 13.86
CA GLY A 191 4.60 -9.30 12.93
C GLY A 191 4.99 -9.10 11.45
N ILE A 192 5.81 -8.09 11.12
CA ILE A 192 6.40 -7.89 9.79
C ILE A 192 7.76 -8.57 9.60
N ILE A 193 8.34 -9.14 10.69
CA ILE A 193 9.66 -9.79 10.72
C ILE A 193 9.54 -11.26 10.37
#